data_75e3d114a65230f516d175e799921f2d
#
_entry.id   75e3d114a65230f516d175e799921f2d
#
_cell.length_a   1.000
_cell.length_b   1.000
_cell.length_c   1.000
_cell.angle_alpha   90.00
_cell.angle_beta   90.00
_cell.angle_gamma   90.00
#
_symmetry.space_group_name_H-M   'P 1'
#
loop_
_entity.id
_entity.type
_entity.pdbx_description
1 polymer ?
#
loop_
_entity_poly.entity_id
_entity_poly.type
_entity_poly.pdbx_seq_one_letter_code
_entity_poly.pdbx_strand_id
1 'polypeptide(L)'
;MIILAPHPSRTLNAIGLLVICGILIAAYAFQFALDELPCPLCLLQRVALVGVGYGLCLNLIYGAKPHHYGIMLLSAIYGGSVSIRQILLHIVPGTGSYGSPVLGLHYYTWAGISFFLVILGTAIMLLFEVQYKKALVDK
;
A
#
# COMPACT_ATOMS: atom_id res chain seq x y z
N MET A 1 -19.84 -13.31 -18.67
CA MET A 1 -18.45 -13.43 -18.17
C MET A 1 -17.50 -13.04 -19.29
N ILE A 2 -17.06 -11.82 -19.33
CA ILE A 2 -16.18 -11.33 -20.38
C ILE A 2 -14.78 -11.81 -20.01
N ILE A 3 -14.30 -12.85 -20.69
CA ILE A 3 -12.90 -13.25 -20.63
C ILE A 3 -12.13 -12.21 -21.43
N LEU A 4 -11.84 -11.09 -20.78
CA LEU A 4 -10.88 -10.15 -21.32
C LEU A 4 -9.51 -10.82 -21.31
N ALA A 5 -8.83 -10.78 -22.45
CA ALA A 5 -7.42 -11.10 -22.54
C ALA A 5 -6.68 -10.51 -21.33
N PRO A 6 -5.65 -11.18 -20.78
CA PRO A 6 -5.01 -10.72 -19.56
C PRO A 6 -4.38 -9.36 -19.81
N HIS A 7 -5.10 -8.34 -19.42
CA HIS A 7 -4.62 -6.97 -19.48
C HIS A 7 -3.49 -6.86 -18.45
N PRO A 8 -2.31 -6.36 -18.81
CA PRO A 8 -1.18 -6.28 -17.89
C PRO A 8 -1.54 -5.51 -16.60
N SER A 9 -2.46 -4.54 -16.68
CA SER A 9 -2.94 -3.82 -15.51
C SER A 9 -3.70 -4.72 -14.53
N ARG A 10 -4.48 -5.71 -15.01
CA ARG A 10 -5.19 -6.63 -14.14
C ARG A 10 -4.24 -7.52 -13.34
N THR A 11 -3.23 -8.05 -14.00
CA THR A 11 -2.20 -8.87 -13.34
C THR A 11 -1.43 -8.05 -12.28
N LEU A 12 -1.04 -6.82 -12.61
CA LEU A 12 -0.34 -5.94 -11.69
C LEU A 12 -1.22 -5.57 -10.46
N ASN A 13 -2.51 -5.28 -10.66
CA ASN A 13 -3.44 -5.04 -9.56
C ASN A 13 -3.60 -6.28 -8.67
N ALA A 14 -3.65 -7.49 -9.25
CA ALA A 14 -3.74 -8.73 -8.50
C ALA A 14 -2.47 -8.99 -7.68
N ILE A 15 -1.29 -8.80 -8.27
CA ILE A 15 -0.01 -8.91 -7.57
C ILE A 15 0.06 -7.87 -6.44
N GLY A 16 -0.33 -6.62 -6.71
CA GLY A 16 -0.38 -5.57 -5.71
C GLY A 16 -1.28 -5.94 -4.52
N LEU A 17 -2.46 -6.50 -4.80
CA LEU A 17 -3.38 -6.94 -3.74
C LEU A 17 -2.78 -8.08 -2.91
N LEU A 18 -2.13 -9.07 -3.53
CA LEU A 18 -1.45 -10.15 -2.82
C LEU A 18 -0.33 -9.60 -1.92
N VAL A 19 0.44 -8.64 -2.39
CA VAL A 19 1.50 -8.00 -1.60
C VAL A 19 0.91 -7.27 -0.39
N ILE A 20 -0.14 -6.46 -0.57
CA ILE A 20 -0.81 -5.75 0.53
C ILE A 20 -1.38 -6.73 1.55
N CYS A 21 -2.05 -7.79 1.11
CA CYS A 21 -2.54 -8.84 2.00
C CYS A 21 -1.38 -9.50 2.77
N GLY A 22 -0.29 -9.81 2.09
CA GLY A 22 0.91 -10.39 2.71
C GLY A 22 1.51 -9.50 3.80
N ILE A 23 1.62 -8.19 3.54
CA ILE A 23 2.10 -7.20 4.52
C ILE A 23 1.18 -7.15 5.74
N LEU A 24 -0.14 -7.12 5.54
CA LEU A 24 -1.11 -7.09 6.64
C LEU A 24 -1.05 -8.38 7.47
N ILE A 25 -1.00 -9.55 6.82
CA ILE A 25 -0.87 -10.84 7.51
C ILE A 25 0.43 -10.88 8.30
N ALA A 26 1.55 -10.49 7.72
CA ALA A 26 2.83 -10.43 8.41
C ALA A 26 2.79 -9.50 9.62
N ALA A 27 2.19 -8.31 9.49
CA ALA A 27 2.05 -7.36 10.58
C ALA A 27 1.25 -7.92 11.76
N TYR A 28 0.17 -8.65 11.50
CA TYR A 28 -0.60 -9.32 12.55
C TYR A 28 0.14 -10.55 13.10
N ALA A 29 0.78 -11.34 12.25
CA ALA A 29 1.55 -12.50 12.70
C ALA A 29 2.69 -12.11 13.64
N PHE A 30 3.46 -11.08 13.32
CA PHE A 30 4.50 -10.55 14.20
C PHE A 30 3.94 -10.02 15.53
N GLN A 31 2.81 -9.32 15.49
CA GLN A 31 2.16 -8.82 16.69
C GLN A 31 1.80 -9.95 17.66
N PHE A 32 1.19 -11.02 17.14
CA PHE A 32 0.80 -12.16 17.98
C PHE A 32 1.96 -13.05 18.38
N ALA A 33 2.94 -13.26 17.50
CA ALA A 33 4.10 -14.11 17.77
C ALA A 33 5.06 -13.49 18.79
N LEU A 34 5.19 -12.16 18.79
CA LEU A 34 6.10 -11.45 19.71
C LEU A 34 5.36 -10.83 20.90
N ASP A 35 4.05 -11.03 21.02
CA ASP A 35 3.19 -10.46 22.07
C ASP A 35 3.37 -8.95 22.23
N GLU A 36 3.58 -8.26 21.10
CA GLU A 36 3.79 -6.81 21.05
C GLU A 36 2.46 -6.08 20.88
N LEU A 37 2.18 -5.13 21.79
CA LEU A 37 0.99 -4.29 21.65
C LEU A 37 1.16 -3.32 20.47
N PRO A 38 0.15 -3.23 19.58
CA PRO A 38 0.22 -2.32 18.44
C PRO A 38 0.14 -0.86 18.93
N CYS A 39 1.02 -0.01 18.40
CA CYS A 39 0.91 1.41 18.67
C CYS A 39 -0.28 2.03 17.91
N PRO A 40 -0.89 3.12 18.38
CA PRO A 40 -2.01 3.76 17.69
C PRO A 40 -1.66 4.17 16.25
N LEU A 41 -0.44 4.66 16.01
CA LEU A 41 0.02 5.02 14.66
C LEU A 41 0.17 3.79 13.75
N CYS A 42 0.57 2.64 14.30
CA CYS A 42 0.64 1.38 13.55
C CYS A 42 -0.74 0.91 13.10
N LEU A 43 -1.78 1.12 13.90
CA LEU A 43 -3.15 0.81 13.52
C LEU A 43 -3.63 1.71 12.37
N LEU A 44 -3.32 3.00 12.41
CA LEU A 44 -3.64 3.92 11.32
C LEU A 44 -2.94 3.55 10.01
N GLN A 45 -1.70 3.09 10.08
CA GLN A 45 -0.98 2.57 8.90
C GLN A 45 -1.67 1.33 8.32
N ARG A 46 -2.14 0.41 9.16
CA ARG A 46 -2.91 -0.77 8.69
C ARG A 46 -4.22 -0.38 8.04
N VAL A 47 -4.95 0.59 8.60
CA VAL A 47 -6.18 1.13 7.98
C VAL A 47 -5.87 1.72 6.60
N ALA A 48 -4.78 2.47 6.47
CA ALA A 48 -4.34 3.01 5.19
C ALA A 48 -4.02 1.90 4.16
N LEU A 49 -3.35 0.82 4.58
CA LEU A 49 -3.09 -0.35 3.70
C LEU A 49 -4.39 -1.03 3.27
N VAL A 50 -5.39 -1.13 4.15
CA VAL A 50 -6.72 -1.64 3.79
C VAL A 50 -7.37 -0.75 2.73
N GLY A 51 -7.24 0.58 2.85
CA GLY A 51 -7.73 1.53 1.83
C GLY A 51 -7.05 1.34 0.46
N VAL A 52 -5.75 1.08 0.43
CA VAL A 52 -5.01 0.71 -0.80
C VAL A 52 -5.55 -0.60 -1.35
N GLY A 53 -5.70 -1.63 -0.52
CA GLY A 53 -6.25 -2.93 -0.91
C GLY A 53 -7.68 -2.82 -1.47
N TYR A 54 -8.49 -1.95 -0.89
CA TYR A 54 -9.84 -1.67 -1.39
C TYR A 54 -9.82 -1.11 -2.82
N GLY A 55 -8.96 -0.13 -3.10
CA GLY A 55 -8.78 0.41 -4.45
C GLY A 55 -8.32 -0.66 -5.46
N LEU A 56 -7.41 -1.55 -5.05
CA LEU A 56 -6.96 -2.67 -5.87
C LEU A 56 -8.11 -3.67 -6.16
N CYS A 57 -8.94 -3.97 -5.16
CA CYS A 57 -10.14 -4.81 -5.34
C CYS A 57 -11.11 -4.18 -6.34
N LEU A 58 -11.36 -2.88 -6.24
CA LEU A 58 -12.22 -2.17 -7.19
C LEU A 58 -11.69 -2.28 -8.62
N ASN A 59 -10.37 -2.16 -8.82
CA ASN A 59 -9.75 -2.33 -10.13
C ASN A 59 -9.91 -3.76 -10.67
N LEU A 60 -9.88 -4.77 -9.82
CA LEU A 60 -10.06 -6.17 -10.23
C LEU A 60 -11.51 -6.51 -10.57
N ILE A 61 -12.48 -5.95 -9.84
CA ILE A 61 -13.91 -6.25 -9.98
C ILE A 61 -14.51 -5.43 -11.12
N TYR A 62 -14.29 -4.13 -11.13
CA TYR A 62 -14.93 -3.17 -12.05
C TYR A 62 -14.03 -2.69 -13.18
N GLY A 63 -12.79 -3.20 -13.25
CA GLY A 63 -11.77 -2.74 -14.18
C GLY A 63 -11.04 -1.49 -13.70
N ALA A 64 -9.87 -1.26 -14.27
CA ALA A 64 -9.00 -0.15 -13.91
C ALA A 64 -9.64 1.20 -14.30
N LYS A 65 -9.85 2.05 -13.30
CA LYS A 65 -10.42 3.39 -13.46
C LYS A 65 -9.62 4.43 -12.67
N PRO A 66 -9.50 5.67 -13.16
CA PRO A 66 -8.70 6.71 -12.49
C PRO A 66 -9.09 6.98 -11.04
N HIS A 67 -10.39 6.95 -10.73
CA HIS A 67 -10.86 7.20 -9.37
C HIS A 67 -10.52 6.07 -8.39
N HIS A 68 -10.39 4.81 -8.84
CA HIS A 68 -9.90 3.72 -7.99
C HIS A 68 -8.43 3.95 -7.62
N TYR A 69 -7.61 4.37 -8.58
CA TYR A 69 -6.22 4.77 -8.32
C TYR A 69 -6.13 6.01 -7.42
N GLY A 70 -7.09 6.93 -7.54
CA GLY A 70 -7.23 8.08 -6.64
C GLY A 70 -7.42 7.65 -5.18
N ILE A 71 -8.28 6.67 -4.92
CA ILE A 71 -8.50 6.10 -3.58
C ILE A 71 -7.19 5.49 -3.04
N MET A 72 -6.47 4.74 -3.89
CA MET A 72 -5.18 4.15 -3.51
C MET A 72 -4.15 5.22 -3.14
N LEU A 73 -4.03 6.27 -3.96
CA LEU A 73 -3.08 7.37 -3.72
C LEU A 73 -3.40 8.12 -2.43
N LEU A 74 -4.66 8.50 -2.21
CA LEU A 74 -5.08 9.19 -0.98
C LEU A 74 -4.80 8.34 0.26
N SER A 75 -5.12 7.05 0.21
CA SER A 75 -4.85 6.12 1.32
C SER A 75 -3.34 5.97 1.57
N ALA A 76 -2.54 5.86 0.50
CA ALA A 76 -1.09 5.70 0.62
C ALA A 76 -0.41 6.99 1.11
N ILE A 77 -0.85 8.16 0.68
CA ILE A 77 -0.35 9.46 1.16
C ILE A 77 -0.67 9.62 2.66
N TYR A 78 -1.90 9.28 3.06
CA TYR A 78 -2.27 9.30 4.48
C TYR A 78 -1.39 8.37 5.31
N GLY A 79 -1.27 7.10 4.91
CA GLY A 79 -0.43 6.12 5.61
C GLY A 79 1.04 6.49 5.63
N GLY A 80 1.57 7.03 4.54
CA GLY A 80 2.93 7.55 4.44
C GLY A 80 3.17 8.72 5.39
N SER A 81 2.23 9.65 5.50
CA SER A 81 2.30 10.78 6.44
C SER A 81 2.34 10.31 7.90
N VAL A 82 1.52 9.30 8.24
CA VAL A 82 1.53 8.67 9.57
C VAL A 82 2.88 8.00 9.84
N SER A 83 3.44 7.29 8.85
CA SER A 83 4.76 6.65 8.96
C SER A 83 5.88 7.66 9.16
N ILE A 84 5.89 8.76 8.38
CA ILE A 84 6.87 9.84 8.52
C ILE A 84 6.78 10.46 9.92
N ARG A 85 5.57 10.75 10.38
CA ARG A 85 5.38 11.26 11.75
C ARG A 85 5.97 10.32 12.80
N GLN A 86 5.75 9.03 12.65
CA GLN A 86 6.27 8.03 13.59
C GLN A 86 7.80 7.95 13.55
N ILE A 87 8.41 7.99 12.36
CA ILE A 87 9.86 8.05 12.19
C ILE A 87 10.43 9.28 12.90
N LEU A 88 9.84 10.46 12.67
CA LEU A 88 10.30 11.71 13.28
C LEU A 88 10.19 11.72 14.81
N LEU A 89 9.18 11.09 15.37
CA LEU A 89 9.00 10.95 16.82
C LEU A 89 10.09 10.07 17.47
N HIS A 90 10.72 9.19 16.72
CA HIS A 90 11.70 8.22 17.23
C HIS A 90 13.14 8.50 16.75
N ILE A 91 13.39 9.61 16.06
CA ILE A 91 14.73 10.04 15.64
C ILE A 91 15.55 10.57 16.82
N VAL A 92 14.89 11.16 17.83
CA VAL A 92 15.59 11.75 18.97
C VAL A 92 16.17 10.64 19.86
N PRO A 93 17.48 10.65 20.18
CA PRO A 93 18.09 9.66 21.07
C PRO A 93 17.38 9.63 22.43
N GLY A 94 17.01 8.42 22.90
CA GLY A 94 16.34 8.22 24.18
C GLY A 94 14.82 8.13 24.14
N THR A 95 14.20 8.34 22.97
CA THR A 95 12.74 8.16 22.77
C THR A 95 12.42 6.72 22.46
N GLY A 96 12.65 5.73 23.07
CA GLY A 96 12.32 4.32 22.81
C GLY A 96 11.70 4.01 21.44
N SER A 97 11.87 2.83 20.93
CA SER A 97 11.25 2.37 19.67
C SER A 97 10.12 1.39 19.94
N TYR A 98 9.07 1.40 19.09
CA TYR A 98 8.04 0.39 19.13
C TYR A 98 8.43 -0.79 18.25
N GLY A 99 8.39 -1.99 18.84
CA GLY A 99 8.64 -3.24 18.15
C GLY A 99 10.13 -3.56 17.92
N SER A 100 10.38 -4.82 17.63
CA SER A 100 11.71 -5.34 17.32
C SER A 100 12.15 -4.90 15.92
N PRO A 101 13.42 -4.54 15.69
CA PRO A 101 13.89 -4.21 14.35
C PRO A 101 13.93 -5.47 13.47
N VAL A 102 13.41 -5.35 12.26
CA VAL A 102 13.50 -6.38 11.22
C VAL A 102 14.51 -5.92 10.17
N LEU A 103 15.57 -6.70 9.95
CA LEU A 103 16.68 -6.34 9.04
C LEU A 103 17.30 -4.97 9.35
N GLY A 104 17.37 -4.58 10.62
CA GLY A 104 17.96 -3.32 11.06
C GLY A 104 17.04 -2.09 10.95
N LEU A 105 15.80 -2.26 10.49
CA LEU A 105 14.80 -1.19 10.37
C LEU A 105 13.56 -1.53 11.20
N HIS A 106 12.99 -0.52 11.86
CA HIS A 106 11.73 -0.69 12.59
C HIS A 106 10.52 -0.81 11.66
N TYR A 107 9.43 -1.43 12.14
CA TYR A 107 8.21 -1.65 11.35
C TYR A 107 7.64 -0.39 10.72
N TYR A 108 7.69 0.74 11.42
CA TYR A 108 7.18 2.01 10.90
C TYR A 108 8.02 2.56 9.72
N THR A 109 9.31 2.23 9.67
CA THR A 109 10.17 2.56 8.52
C THR A 109 9.82 1.68 7.33
N TRP A 110 9.61 0.38 7.55
CA TRP A 110 9.14 -0.53 6.51
C TRP A 110 7.77 -0.12 5.96
N ALA A 111 6.86 0.33 6.84
CA ALA A 111 5.57 0.86 6.42
C ALA A 111 5.74 2.11 5.54
N GLY A 112 6.62 3.04 5.91
CA GLY A 112 6.94 4.22 5.11
C GLY A 112 7.46 3.88 3.72
N ILE A 113 8.39 2.93 3.63
CA ILE A 113 8.92 2.42 2.36
C ILE A 113 7.79 1.79 1.53
N SER A 114 6.93 0.98 2.15
CA SER A 114 5.80 0.35 1.48
C SER A 114 4.83 1.37 0.89
N PHE A 115 4.47 2.42 1.64
CA PHE A 115 3.60 3.49 1.12
C PHE A 115 4.23 4.28 0.00
N PHE A 116 5.54 4.56 0.08
CA PHE A 116 6.27 5.21 -1.00
C PHE A 116 6.22 4.37 -2.29
N LEU A 117 6.47 3.07 -2.18
CA LEU A 117 6.39 2.14 -3.32
C LEU A 117 4.97 2.03 -3.88
N VAL A 118 3.95 2.06 -3.02
CA VAL A 118 2.53 2.08 -3.45
C VAL A 118 2.22 3.35 -4.22
N ILE A 119 2.65 4.52 -3.74
CA ILE A 119 2.44 5.80 -4.44
C ILE A 119 3.11 5.76 -5.81
N LEU A 120 4.38 5.35 -5.86
CA LEU A 120 5.14 5.28 -7.10
C LEU A 120 4.53 4.27 -8.08
N GLY A 121 4.22 3.07 -7.61
CA GLY A 121 3.60 2.02 -8.44
C GLY A 121 2.23 2.42 -8.95
N THR A 122 1.39 3.04 -8.11
CA THR A 122 0.06 3.52 -8.50
C THR A 122 0.14 4.63 -9.53
N ALA A 123 1.08 5.57 -9.38
CA ALA A 123 1.31 6.65 -10.34
C ALA A 123 1.74 6.09 -11.71
N ILE A 124 2.67 5.14 -11.72
CA ILE A 124 3.14 4.46 -12.95
C ILE A 124 1.97 3.73 -13.62
N MET A 125 1.19 2.96 -12.87
CA MET A 125 0.04 2.22 -13.41
C MET A 125 -1.02 3.16 -14.00
N LEU A 126 -1.26 4.31 -13.34
CA LEU A 126 -2.20 5.30 -13.84
C LEU A 126 -1.74 5.91 -15.17
N LEU A 127 -0.45 6.20 -15.32
CA LEU A 127 0.13 6.70 -16.57
C LEU A 127 -0.04 5.69 -17.71
N PHE A 128 0.26 4.42 -17.46
CA PHE A 128 0.09 3.37 -18.46
C PHE A 128 -1.39 3.19 -18.86
N GLU A 129 -2.30 3.22 -17.91
CA GLU A 129 -3.74 3.06 -18.16
C GLU A 129 -4.29 4.22 -19.00
N VAL A 130 -3.87 5.46 -18.72
CA VAL A 130 -4.27 6.64 -19.49
C VAL A 130 -3.75 6.54 -20.92
N GLN A 131 -2.49 6.16 -21.12
CA GLN A 131 -1.91 6.00 -22.45
C GLN A 131 -2.57 4.88 -23.25
N TYR A 132 -2.84 3.75 -22.62
CA TYR A 132 -3.49 2.63 -23.27
C TYR A 132 -4.90 2.97 -23.76
N LYS A 133 -5.70 3.65 -22.93
CA LYS A 133 -7.04 4.11 -23.31
C LYS A 133 -7.01 5.11 -24.46
N LYS A 134 -6.05 6.03 -24.45
CA LYS A 134 -5.84 6.97 -25.54
C LYS A 134 -5.54 6.26 -26.85
N ALA A 135 -4.61 5.29 -26.83
CA ALA A 135 -4.25 4.52 -28.02
C ALA A 135 -5.43 3.68 -28.59
N LEU A 136 -6.38 3.27 -27.76
CA LEU A 136 -7.61 2.58 -28.21
C LEU A 136 -8.61 3.52 -28.88
N VAL A 137 -8.70 4.77 -28.44
CA VAL A 137 -9.60 5.79 -29.00
C VAL A 137 -9.09 6.32 -30.34
N ASP A 138 -7.76 6.43 -30.49
CA ASP A 138 -7.10 6.92 -31.71
C ASP A 138 -7.05 5.91 -32.87
N LYS A 139 -7.52 4.66 -32.63
CA LYS A 139 -7.70 3.63 -33.68
C LYS A 139 -9.14 3.59 -34.21
#